data_e3626ebf39de987cc7056bdcf94302d5
#
_entry.id   e3626ebf39de987cc7056bdcf94302d5
#
_cell.length_a   1.000
_cell.length_b   1.000
_cell.length_c   1.000
_cell.angle_alpha   90.00
_cell.angle_beta   90.00
_cell.angle_gamma   90.00
#
_symmetry.space_group_name_H-M   'P 1'
#
loop_
_entity.id
_entity.type
_entity.pdbx_description
1 polymer ?
#
loop_
_entity_poly.entity_id
_entity_poly.type
_entity_poly.pdbx_seq_one_letter_code
_entity_poly.pdbx_strand_id
1 'polypeptide(L)'
;MARKDKNAPTVTGTLPSPRLKKVYKDTVLPKLMEEFKYTSVMQAPRLDKIVINMGTGIDEKHLENSIRDLTLISGQKPIATVSRKAISNFKLREGMKIGCKVTLRGDRAMHFLDKLATVVLPRIRDWSAGRRADPLP
;
A
#
# COMPACT_ATOMS: atom_id res chain seq x y z
N MET A 1 32.65 -2.16 -12.95
CA MET A 1 32.17 -0.87 -12.40
C MET A 1 30.77 -0.64 -12.88
N ALA A 2 29.77 -0.91 -12.05
CA ALA A 2 28.36 -0.74 -12.40
C ALA A 2 27.96 0.75 -12.29
N ARG A 3 27.49 1.33 -13.39
CA ARG A 3 26.94 2.69 -13.42
C ARG A 3 25.68 2.74 -12.55
N LYS A 4 25.75 3.52 -11.51
CA LYS A 4 24.66 3.87 -10.62
C LYS A 4 23.68 4.75 -11.40
N ASP A 5 22.55 4.19 -11.83
CA ASP A 5 21.48 4.95 -12.47
C ASP A 5 20.89 5.94 -11.46
N LYS A 6 21.30 7.20 -11.58
CA LYS A 6 20.92 8.32 -10.71
C LYS A 6 19.54 8.90 -11.04
N ASN A 7 18.73 8.24 -11.86
CA ASN A 7 17.52 8.85 -12.44
C ASN A 7 16.21 8.14 -12.05
N ALA A 8 16.07 7.76 -10.78
CA ALA A 8 14.74 7.49 -10.27
C ALA A 8 14.12 8.85 -9.86
N PRO A 9 12.95 9.25 -10.37
CA PRO A 9 12.31 10.50 -9.99
C PRO A 9 11.90 10.42 -8.51
N THR A 10 12.77 10.93 -7.66
CA THR A 10 12.41 11.19 -6.26
C THR A 10 11.54 12.43 -6.27
N VAL A 11 10.24 12.27 -6.14
CA VAL A 11 9.30 13.38 -5.97
C VAL A 11 9.58 14.01 -4.60
N THR A 12 10.47 14.98 -4.58
CA THR A 12 10.84 15.78 -3.39
C THR A 12 9.90 16.97 -3.16
N GLY A 13 8.73 16.98 -3.80
CA GLY A 13 7.70 17.99 -3.55
C GLY A 13 6.91 17.69 -2.28
N THR A 14 6.65 18.72 -1.48
CA THR A 14 5.69 18.67 -0.37
C THR A 14 4.33 18.29 -0.94
N LEU A 15 3.85 17.09 -0.66
CA LEU A 15 2.55 16.64 -1.11
C LEU A 15 1.45 17.52 -0.47
N PRO A 16 0.41 17.90 -1.21
CA PRO A 16 -0.72 18.61 -0.63
C PRO A 16 -1.37 17.76 0.47
N SER A 17 -2.02 18.40 1.43
CA SER A 17 -2.70 17.68 2.51
C SER A 17 -3.75 16.73 1.94
N PRO A 18 -3.71 15.42 2.29
CA PRO A 18 -4.60 14.43 1.70
C PRO A 18 -6.06 14.68 2.11
N ARG A 19 -6.97 14.53 1.14
CA ARG A 19 -8.41 14.71 1.34
C ARG A 19 -8.95 13.81 2.46
N LEU A 20 -8.58 12.54 2.46
CA LEU A 20 -9.05 11.56 3.45
C LEU A 20 -8.62 11.92 4.88
N LYS A 21 -7.51 12.61 5.07
CA LYS A 21 -7.08 13.08 6.40
C LYS A 21 -8.05 14.11 6.98
N LYS A 22 -8.57 15.00 6.14
CA LYS A 22 -9.60 15.97 6.54
C LYS A 22 -10.92 15.27 6.84
N VAL A 23 -11.39 14.42 5.93
CA VAL A 23 -12.62 13.63 6.11
C VAL A 23 -12.57 12.80 7.40
N TYR A 24 -11.43 12.17 7.70
CA TYR A 24 -11.27 11.40 8.93
C TYR A 24 -11.46 12.27 10.17
N LYS A 25 -10.83 13.47 10.22
CA LYS A 25 -10.93 14.36 11.37
C LYS A 25 -12.30 14.97 11.54
N ASP A 26 -12.93 15.40 10.43
CA ASP A 26 -14.14 16.22 10.48
C ASP A 26 -15.41 15.35 10.56
N THR A 27 -15.39 14.15 9.98
CA THR A 27 -16.59 13.32 9.86
C THR A 27 -16.46 11.98 10.56
N VAL A 28 -15.35 11.25 10.35
CA VAL A 28 -15.21 9.86 10.82
C VAL A 28 -14.97 9.80 12.32
N LEU A 29 -14.05 10.61 12.81
CA LEU A 29 -13.65 10.61 14.21
C LEU A 29 -14.80 10.95 15.17
N PRO A 30 -15.62 12.02 14.97
CA PRO A 30 -16.75 12.29 15.84
C PRO A 30 -17.80 11.16 15.81
N LYS A 31 -18.11 10.61 14.62
CA LYS A 31 -19.03 9.47 14.51
C LYS A 31 -18.56 8.25 15.30
N LEU A 32 -17.25 7.91 15.22
CA LEU A 32 -16.69 6.82 15.99
C LEU A 32 -16.75 7.07 17.51
N MET A 33 -16.55 8.31 17.94
CA MET A 33 -16.67 8.69 19.35
C MET A 33 -18.10 8.51 19.88
N GLU A 34 -19.09 8.86 19.09
CA GLU A 34 -20.50 8.70 19.44
C GLU A 34 -20.95 7.24 19.44
N GLU A 35 -20.62 6.50 18.38
CA GLU A 35 -21.04 5.11 18.17
C GLU A 35 -20.44 4.17 19.22
N PHE A 36 -19.13 4.29 19.44
CA PHE A 36 -18.39 3.42 20.37
C PHE A 36 -18.23 4.00 21.78
N LYS A 37 -18.76 5.21 22.04
CA LYS A 37 -18.69 5.90 23.35
C LYS A 37 -17.28 5.97 23.91
N TYR A 38 -16.29 6.31 23.08
CA TYR A 38 -14.92 6.46 23.54
C TYR A 38 -14.77 7.66 24.46
N THR A 39 -14.04 7.50 25.56
CA THR A 39 -13.75 8.58 26.51
C THR A 39 -12.64 9.51 26.07
N SER A 40 -11.78 9.04 25.16
CA SER A 40 -10.63 9.79 24.64
C SER A 40 -10.49 9.61 23.14
N VAL A 41 -10.12 10.68 22.43
CA VAL A 41 -9.79 10.67 21.00
C VAL A 41 -8.67 9.70 20.66
N MET A 42 -7.78 9.41 21.61
CA MET A 42 -6.67 8.46 21.41
C MET A 42 -7.12 7.00 21.32
N GLN A 43 -8.36 6.68 21.74
CA GLN A 43 -8.92 5.33 21.63
C GLN A 43 -9.45 5.05 20.22
N ALA A 44 -9.76 6.11 19.44
CA ALA A 44 -10.27 5.95 18.10
C ALA A 44 -9.24 5.26 17.17
N PRO A 45 -9.68 4.28 16.36
CA PRO A 45 -8.80 3.58 15.42
C PRO A 45 -8.28 4.54 14.35
N ARG A 46 -6.99 4.48 14.06
CA ARG A 46 -6.34 5.30 13.04
C ARG A 46 -5.48 4.46 12.11
N LEU A 47 -5.32 4.93 10.88
CA LEU A 47 -4.41 4.30 9.94
C LEU A 47 -2.96 4.58 10.34
N ASP A 48 -2.24 3.52 10.71
CA ASP A 48 -0.81 3.59 11.06
C ASP A 48 0.08 3.47 9.83
N LYS A 49 -0.10 2.40 9.06
CA LYS A 49 0.70 2.10 7.87
C LYS A 49 -0.07 1.28 6.84
N ILE A 50 0.34 1.42 5.58
CA ILE A 50 -0.07 0.54 4.48
C ILE A 50 1.18 -0.17 3.97
N VAL A 51 1.13 -1.48 3.89
CA VAL A 51 2.20 -2.29 3.31
C VAL A 51 1.73 -2.87 2.00
N ILE A 52 2.45 -2.55 0.93
CA ILE A 52 2.21 -3.14 -0.39
C ILE A 52 3.34 -4.13 -0.65
N ASN A 53 2.97 -5.34 -1.03
CA ASN A 53 3.92 -6.41 -1.34
C ASN A 53 3.64 -6.96 -2.74
N MET A 54 4.70 -7.20 -3.49
CA MET A 54 4.66 -7.83 -4.81
C MET A 54 5.61 -9.03 -4.82
N GLY A 55 5.07 -10.22 -5.07
CA GLY A 55 5.85 -11.43 -5.32
C GLY A 55 6.23 -11.49 -6.80
N THR A 56 7.50 -11.65 -7.10
CA THR A 56 8.03 -11.65 -8.48
C THR A 56 8.57 -13.01 -8.92
N GLY A 57 8.66 -13.96 -7.97
CA GLY A 57 9.33 -15.23 -8.23
C GLY A 57 10.85 -15.08 -8.23
N ILE A 58 11.52 -15.97 -8.97
CA ILE A 58 12.98 -16.12 -8.94
C ILE A 58 13.68 -15.20 -9.97
N ASP A 59 12.97 -14.68 -10.95
CA ASP A 59 13.53 -13.93 -12.06
C ASP A 59 13.94 -12.50 -11.69
N GLU A 60 15.21 -12.17 -11.85
CA GLU A 60 15.74 -10.84 -11.55
C GLU A 60 15.12 -9.74 -12.41
N LYS A 61 14.83 -10.01 -13.69
CA LYS A 61 14.18 -9.05 -14.61
C LYS A 61 12.78 -8.68 -14.11
N HIS A 62 12.00 -9.65 -13.65
CA HIS A 62 10.68 -9.41 -13.07
C HIS A 62 10.78 -8.60 -11.77
N LEU A 63 11.81 -8.84 -10.98
CA LEU A 63 12.05 -8.08 -9.75
C LEU A 63 12.35 -6.60 -10.04
N GLU A 64 13.23 -6.31 -11.01
CA GLU A 64 13.57 -4.93 -11.40
C GLU A 64 12.34 -4.18 -11.93
N ASN A 65 11.55 -4.81 -12.80
CA ASN A 65 10.32 -4.24 -13.29
C ASN A 65 9.32 -3.97 -12.16
N SER A 66 9.14 -4.92 -11.25
CA SER A 66 8.24 -4.76 -10.09
C SER A 66 8.70 -3.67 -9.13
N ILE A 67 10.01 -3.50 -8.94
CA ILE A 67 10.57 -2.39 -8.16
C ILE A 67 10.24 -1.05 -8.82
N ARG A 68 10.37 -0.97 -10.14
CA ARG A 68 10.04 0.22 -10.93
C ARG A 68 8.54 0.54 -10.84
N ASP A 69 7.69 -0.45 -11.07
CA ASP A 69 6.23 -0.31 -11.03
C ASP A 69 5.76 0.10 -9.64
N LEU A 70 6.27 -0.56 -8.61
CA LEU A 70 5.90 -0.24 -7.23
C LEU A 70 6.40 1.15 -6.81
N THR A 71 7.53 1.62 -7.37
CA THR A 71 8.00 3.00 -7.17
C THR A 71 7.04 4.01 -7.80
N LEU A 72 6.55 3.74 -9.01
CA LEU A 72 5.58 4.61 -9.70
C LEU A 72 4.23 4.65 -8.95
N ILE A 73 3.76 3.51 -8.46
CA ILE A 73 2.48 3.40 -7.74
C ILE A 73 2.53 4.11 -6.38
N SER A 74 3.61 3.88 -5.63
CA SER A 74 3.72 4.32 -4.23
C SER A 74 4.41 5.69 -4.06
N GLY A 75 5.17 6.13 -5.07
CA GLY A 75 6.02 7.32 -4.97
C GLY A 75 7.20 7.17 -4.01
N GLN A 76 7.50 5.93 -3.58
CA GLN A 76 8.58 5.61 -2.65
C GLN A 76 9.35 4.39 -3.14
N LYS A 77 10.68 4.39 -2.98
CA LYS A 77 11.54 3.27 -3.38
C LYS A 77 11.22 2.03 -2.53
N PRO A 78 10.82 0.90 -3.14
CA PRO A 78 10.56 -0.35 -2.44
C PRO A 78 11.85 -1.05 -2.02
N ILE A 79 11.72 -1.97 -1.08
CA ILE A 79 12.80 -2.83 -0.60
C ILE A 79 12.59 -4.23 -1.19
N ALA A 80 13.65 -4.83 -1.76
CA ALA A 80 13.61 -6.22 -2.19
C ALA A 80 13.46 -7.14 -0.97
N THR A 81 12.57 -8.13 -1.08
CA THR A 81 12.35 -9.15 -0.06
C THR A 81 13.11 -10.42 -0.43
N VAL A 82 13.76 -11.00 0.57
CA VAL A 82 14.58 -12.20 0.39
C VAL A 82 13.91 -13.43 1.01
N SER A 83 14.18 -14.61 0.45
CA SER A 83 13.76 -15.88 1.00
C SER A 83 14.49 -16.15 2.32
N ARG A 84 13.76 -16.58 3.33
CA ARG A 84 14.31 -16.95 4.65
C ARG A 84 14.68 -18.42 4.76
N LYS A 85 14.12 -19.27 3.88
CA LYS A 85 14.34 -20.72 3.88
C LYS A 85 14.60 -21.20 2.47
N ALA A 86 15.45 -22.21 2.35
CA ALA A 86 15.64 -22.93 1.10
C ALA A 86 14.51 -23.96 0.94
N ILE A 87 13.84 -23.96 -0.23
CA ILE A 87 12.78 -24.92 -0.56
C ILE A 87 13.10 -25.46 -1.96
N SER A 88 13.50 -26.74 -2.03
CA SER A 88 13.94 -27.37 -3.27
C SER A 88 12.84 -27.46 -4.32
N ASN A 89 11.60 -27.75 -3.92
CA ASN A 89 10.44 -27.85 -4.81
C ASN A 89 10.19 -26.55 -5.60
N PHE A 90 10.47 -25.40 -5.02
CA PHE A 90 10.34 -24.09 -5.66
C PHE A 90 11.67 -23.55 -6.20
N LYS A 91 12.74 -24.36 -6.19
CA LYS A 91 14.10 -23.94 -6.59
C LYS A 91 14.59 -22.68 -5.86
N LEU A 92 14.14 -22.49 -4.61
CA LEU A 92 14.49 -21.37 -3.77
C LEU A 92 15.68 -21.71 -2.89
N ARG A 93 16.64 -20.78 -2.82
CA ARG A 93 17.73 -20.81 -1.84
C ARG A 93 17.55 -19.69 -0.83
N GLU A 94 18.09 -19.85 0.35
CA GLU A 94 18.14 -18.80 1.36
C GLU A 94 18.88 -17.56 0.81
N GLY A 95 18.35 -16.37 1.10
CA GLY A 95 18.92 -15.11 0.62
C GLY A 95 18.55 -14.70 -0.81
N MET A 96 17.86 -15.54 -1.59
CA MET A 96 17.40 -15.16 -2.92
C MET A 96 16.30 -14.09 -2.84
N LYS A 97 16.39 -13.11 -3.72
CA LYS A 97 15.37 -12.05 -3.85
C LYS A 97 14.15 -12.63 -4.58
N ILE A 98 12.99 -12.61 -3.94
CA ILE A 98 11.75 -13.22 -4.45
C ILE A 98 10.60 -12.24 -4.59
N GLY A 99 10.80 -10.98 -4.24
CA GLY A 99 9.77 -9.96 -4.33
C GLY A 99 10.25 -8.61 -3.87
N CYS A 100 9.33 -7.68 -3.80
CA CYS A 100 9.57 -6.35 -3.27
C CYS A 100 8.40 -5.87 -2.40
N LYS A 101 8.68 -5.00 -1.43
CA LYS A 101 7.69 -4.40 -0.55
C LYS A 101 7.97 -2.92 -0.33
N VAL A 102 6.91 -2.18 -0.08
CA VAL A 102 6.97 -0.79 0.37
C VAL A 102 6.04 -0.58 1.54
N THR A 103 6.48 0.21 2.52
CA THR A 103 5.66 0.59 3.68
C THR A 103 5.39 2.08 3.59
N LEU A 104 4.12 2.44 3.44
CA LEU A 104 3.66 3.82 3.40
C LEU A 104 3.11 4.22 4.76
N ARG A 105 3.46 5.44 5.20
CA ARG A 105 2.99 6.01 6.47
C ARG A 105 2.54 7.46 6.28
N GLY A 106 1.74 7.96 7.22
CA GLY A 106 1.28 9.34 7.25
C GLY A 106 0.53 9.76 5.98
N ASP A 107 0.89 10.91 5.42
CA ASP A 107 0.17 11.51 4.28
C ASP A 107 0.29 10.67 3.01
N ARG A 108 1.41 9.99 2.78
CA ARG A 108 1.58 9.07 1.63
C ARG A 108 0.63 7.87 1.70
N ALA A 109 0.40 7.33 2.88
CA ALA A 109 -0.57 6.24 3.07
C ALA A 109 -1.99 6.70 2.76
N MET A 110 -2.37 7.91 3.20
CA MET A 110 -3.69 8.47 2.93
C MET A 110 -3.91 8.77 1.45
N HIS A 111 -2.90 9.31 0.74
CA HIS A 111 -2.97 9.52 -0.71
C HIS A 111 -3.11 8.22 -1.48
N PHE A 112 -2.36 7.19 -1.07
CA PHE A 112 -2.47 5.88 -1.69
C PHE A 112 -3.86 5.27 -1.47
N LEU A 113 -4.39 5.36 -0.24
CA LEU A 113 -5.72 4.86 0.10
C LEU A 113 -6.80 5.57 -0.71
N ASP A 114 -6.72 6.89 -0.86
CA ASP A 114 -7.67 7.67 -1.66
C ASP A 114 -7.65 7.22 -3.13
N LYS A 115 -6.47 7.08 -3.72
CA LYS A 115 -6.30 6.56 -5.08
C LYS A 115 -6.87 5.14 -5.22
N LEU A 116 -6.61 4.27 -4.27
CA LEU A 116 -7.11 2.90 -4.25
C LEU A 116 -8.64 2.88 -4.24
N ALA A 117 -9.24 3.63 -3.31
CA ALA A 117 -10.70 3.63 -3.12
C ALA A 117 -11.47 4.30 -4.26
N THR A 118 -10.95 5.41 -4.80
CA THR A 118 -11.68 6.21 -5.80
C THR A 118 -11.41 5.79 -7.23
N VAL A 119 -10.24 5.26 -7.54
CA VAL A 119 -9.83 4.95 -8.92
C VAL A 119 -9.72 3.46 -9.17
N VAL A 120 -9.04 2.72 -8.30
CA VAL A 120 -8.70 1.33 -8.57
C VAL A 120 -9.88 0.40 -8.31
N LEU A 121 -10.48 0.48 -7.12
CA LEU A 121 -11.58 -0.41 -6.74
C LEU A 121 -12.78 -0.36 -7.67
N PRO A 122 -13.27 0.81 -8.15
CA PRO A 122 -14.40 0.86 -9.08
C PRO A 122 -14.10 0.29 -10.47
N ARG A 123 -12.80 0.19 -10.84
CA ARG A 123 -12.37 -0.36 -12.13
C ARG A 123 -12.17 -1.87 -12.14
N ILE A 124 -12.11 -2.49 -10.97
CA ILE A 124 -12.00 -3.95 -10.86
C ILE A 124 -13.34 -4.55 -11.27
N ARG A 125 -13.32 -5.43 -12.28
CA ARG A 125 -14.49 -6.22 -12.66
C ARG A 125 -14.93 -7.03 -11.45
N ASP A 126 -16.26 -7.18 -11.28
CA ASP A 126 -16.88 -7.97 -10.21
C ASP A 126 -16.64 -7.44 -8.77
N TRP A 127 -16.06 -6.25 -8.61
CA TRP A 127 -15.94 -5.61 -7.30
C TRP A 127 -17.31 -5.41 -6.61
N SER A 128 -18.36 -5.20 -7.43
CA SER A 128 -19.75 -5.08 -6.95
C SER A 128 -20.37 -6.42 -6.54
N ALA A 129 -19.87 -7.55 -7.02
CA ALA A 129 -20.39 -8.87 -6.70
C ALA A 129 -20.23 -9.24 -5.20
N GLY A 130 -19.29 -8.61 -4.48
CA GLY A 130 -19.14 -8.77 -3.04
C GLY A 130 -20.08 -7.90 -2.20
N ARG A 131 -20.70 -6.90 -2.78
CA ARG A 131 -21.82 -6.20 -2.15
C ARG A 131 -23.08 -7.03 -2.40
N ARG A 132 -23.36 -7.97 -1.51
CA ARG A 132 -24.74 -8.44 -1.38
C ARG A 132 -25.59 -7.20 -1.17
N ALA A 133 -26.40 -6.88 -2.16
CA ALA A 133 -27.63 -6.17 -1.91
C ALA A 133 -28.44 -7.14 -1.04
N ASP A 134 -28.24 -7.10 0.26
CA ASP A 134 -29.21 -7.72 1.15
C ASP A 134 -30.51 -6.97 0.87
N PRO A 135 -31.54 -7.61 0.34
CA PRO A 135 -32.85 -6.99 0.32
C PRO A 135 -33.22 -6.80 1.78
N LEU A 136 -33.19 -5.55 2.21
CA LEU A 136 -33.77 -5.18 3.49
C LEU A 136 -35.24 -5.64 3.51
N PRO A 137 -35.66 -6.28 4.57
CA PRO A 137 -37.04 -6.70 4.74
C PRO A 137 -38.01 -5.54 4.75
#